data_76ca25d9dd9bdcf5306ba8ff262edd38
#
_entry.id   76ca25d9dd9bdcf5306ba8ff262edd38
#
_cell.length_a   1.000
_cell.length_b   1.000
_cell.length_c   1.000
_cell.angle_alpha   90.00
_cell.angle_beta   90.00
_cell.angle_gamma   90.00
#
_symmetry.space_group_name_H-M   'P 1'
#
loop_
_entity.id
_entity.type
_entity.pdbx_description
1 polymer ?
#
loop_
_entity_poly.entity_id
_entity_poly.type
_entity_poly.pdbx_seq_one_letter_code
_entity_poly.pdbx_strand_id
1 'polypeptide(L)'
;MSTPAGGAGGPEAMSRRQLLRHTAWFGAAVVLTVTGGEVISHIGGTPTATAIAQDPHALRFVQISDSHLGFTGSANTDVTGSFSRAIDQVNALGSRPDFVMHTGDLTHLSTSAQFDQVRQMLRGLRAGAVFTVPGEHDSIDDHGQRYRAMFGTGTQGDGWYSFDIKGVHVIALVNTLALEKLGHLGTDQLEFVRNDVAGLSADTPLVVFSHIPLFAMYPAWGWGTDDATQALSHLRRFSSVTCLNGHVHQLFTKTEGNVTFHSATTTAYPLPHPGQGPGPVPLTLPAGRLGAALGIRDVTYRTGRHTLAIRDQKLA
;
A
#
# COMPACT_ATOMS: atom_id res chain seq x y z
N MET A 1 48.18 -7.19 -50.17
CA MET A 1 46.88 -6.52 -49.92
C MET A 1 46.40 -6.98 -48.59
N SER A 2 46.58 -6.12 -47.57
CA SER A 2 46.34 -6.45 -46.18
C SER A 2 44.97 -5.90 -45.74
N THR A 3 44.11 -6.73 -45.18
CA THR A 3 42.89 -6.33 -44.50
C THR A 3 43.17 -6.01 -43.02
N PRO A 4 42.65 -4.93 -42.44
CA PRO A 4 42.78 -4.70 -41.01
C PRO A 4 41.66 -5.36 -40.23
N ALA A 5 42.04 -5.97 -39.11
CA ALA A 5 41.16 -6.57 -38.13
C ALA A 5 40.40 -5.50 -37.32
N GLY A 6 39.10 -5.66 -37.18
CA GLY A 6 38.27 -4.88 -36.30
C GLY A 6 38.44 -5.29 -34.85
N GLY A 7 38.85 -4.36 -34.00
CA GLY A 7 38.93 -4.56 -32.55
C GLY A 7 37.54 -4.52 -31.91
N ALA A 8 37.22 -5.57 -31.14
CA ALA A 8 36.08 -5.60 -30.24
C ALA A 8 36.35 -4.69 -29.01
N GLY A 9 35.59 -3.61 -28.83
CA GLY A 9 35.62 -2.80 -27.65
C GLY A 9 35.02 -3.56 -26.45
N GLY A 10 35.84 -3.86 -25.47
CA GLY A 10 35.41 -4.35 -24.17
C GLY A 10 34.71 -3.25 -23.37
N PRO A 11 33.91 -3.57 -22.32
CA PRO A 11 33.20 -2.59 -21.54
C PRO A 11 34.17 -1.62 -20.84
N GLU A 12 34.01 -0.32 -21.09
CA GLU A 12 34.78 0.72 -20.41
C GLU A 12 34.61 0.64 -18.89
N ALA A 13 35.69 0.50 -18.17
CA ALA A 13 35.71 0.54 -16.71
C ALA A 13 35.32 1.94 -16.22
N MET A 14 34.25 2.02 -15.45
CA MET A 14 33.79 3.26 -14.81
C MET A 14 34.92 3.94 -14.02
N SER A 15 35.09 5.24 -14.21
CA SER A 15 36.14 6.02 -13.51
C SER A 15 35.81 6.13 -12.01
N ARG A 16 36.83 6.21 -11.16
CA ARG A 16 36.70 6.42 -9.70
C ARG A 16 35.77 7.60 -9.33
N ARG A 17 35.69 8.64 -10.17
CA ARG A 17 34.81 9.80 -9.97
C ARG A 17 33.32 9.45 -10.26
N GLN A 18 33.05 8.58 -11.22
CA GLN A 18 31.69 8.07 -11.49
C GLN A 18 31.24 7.10 -10.40
N LEU A 19 32.15 6.26 -9.90
CA LEU A 19 31.89 5.36 -8.76
C LEU A 19 31.55 6.17 -7.49
N LEU A 20 32.28 7.24 -7.18
CA LEU A 20 32.03 8.10 -6.02
C LEU A 20 30.70 8.89 -6.13
N ARG A 21 30.25 9.25 -7.33
CA ARG A 21 28.93 9.84 -7.53
C ARG A 21 27.79 8.83 -7.33
N HIS A 22 28.01 7.56 -7.64
CA HIS A 22 27.04 6.49 -7.40
C HIS A 22 27.05 6.01 -5.95
N THR A 23 28.20 6.01 -5.26
CA THR A 23 28.29 5.65 -3.84
C THR A 23 27.74 6.71 -2.90
N ALA A 24 27.68 7.99 -3.29
CA ALA A 24 26.97 9.02 -2.51
C ALA A 24 25.45 8.79 -2.43
N TRP A 25 24.88 7.95 -3.28
CA TRP A 25 23.48 7.52 -3.23
C TRP A 25 23.23 6.30 -2.33
N PHE A 26 24.28 5.54 -1.99
CA PHE A 26 24.18 4.35 -1.12
C PHE A 26 24.64 4.58 0.32
N GLY A 27 24.96 5.83 0.67
CA GLY A 27 25.51 6.19 1.99
C GLY A 27 24.51 6.40 3.12
N ALA A 28 23.22 6.17 2.92
CA ALA A 28 22.24 6.15 4.00
C ALA A 28 22.03 4.72 4.47
N ALA A 29 22.73 4.32 5.54
CA ALA A 29 22.45 3.07 6.24
C ALA A 29 21.01 3.11 6.75
N VAL A 30 20.14 2.24 6.22
CA VAL A 30 18.84 2.00 6.79
C VAL A 30 19.05 1.19 8.06
N VAL A 31 19.03 1.84 9.21
CA VAL A 31 19.02 1.16 10.49
C VAL A 31 17.57 0.78 10.81
N LEU A 32 17.24 -0.48 10.62
CA LEU A 32 16.00 -1.06 11.10
C LEU A 32 16.15 -1.32 12.61
N THR A 33 15.60 -0.43 13.42
CA THR A 33 15.53 -0.68 14.86
C THR A 33 14.17 -1.22 15.20
N VAL A 34 14.09 -2.49 15.60
CA VAL A 34 12.88 -3.10 16.12
C VAL A 34 12.88 -2.90 17.64
N THR A 35 12.10 -1.95 18.14
CA THR A 35 11.90 -1.74 19.57
C THR A 35 10.39 -1.80 19.84
N GLY A 36 9.96 -2.80 20.60
CA GLY A 36 8.56 -2.91 21.03
C GLY A 36 7.54 -3.22 19.93
N GLY A 37 7.97 -3.80 18.78
CA GLY A 37 7.07 -4.14 17.65
C GLY A 37 6.82 -3.01 16.66
N GLU A 38 7.51 -1.90 16.78
CA GLU A 38 7.48 -0.80 15.80
C GLU A 38 8.69 -0.90 14.87
N VAL A 39 8.44 -0.89 13.55
CA VAL A 39 9.49 -0.77 12.55
C VAL A 39 9.62 0.71 12.20
N ILE A 40 10.66 1.37 12.67
CA ILE A 40 10.94 2.76 12.34
C ILE A 40 12.07 2.77 11.31
N SER A 41 11.79 3.15 10.06
CA SER A 41 12.84 3.39 9.08
C SER A 41 13.34 4.83 9.21
N HIS A 42 14.58 5.02 9.67
CA HIS A 42 15.23 6.32 9.73
C HIS A 42 16.23 6.50 8.59
N ILE A 43 16.06 7.55 7.80
CA ILE A 43 17.08 8.06 6.90
C ILE A 43 17.53 9.40 7.45
N GLY A 44 18.71 9.43 8.03
CA GLY A 44 19.53 10.60 8.35
C GLY A 44 18.85 11.76 9.08
N GLY A 45 19.07 11.89 10.38
CA GLY A 45 18.71 13.07 11.21
C GLY A 45 17.30 12.93 11.80
N THR A 46 17.22 12.59 13.07
CA THR A 46 15.98 12.43 13.84
C THR A 46 15.26 13.76 14.10
N PRO A 47 14.13 14.06 13.44
CA PRO A 47 13.09 14.82 14.10
C PRO A 47 12.29 13.86 14.97
N THR A 48 12.09 14.19 16.24
CA THR A 48 11.20 13.45 17.13
C THR A 48 9.82 13.32 16.49
N ALA A 49 9.13 12.18 16.68
CA ALA A 49 7.77 11.95 16.14
C ALA A 49 6.80 13.12 16.45
N THR A 50 7.01 13.80 17.57
CA THR A 50 6.27 14.99 17.99
C THR A 50 6.47 16.19 17.06
N ALA A 51 7.69 16.40 16.52
CA ALA A 51 7.97 17.50 15.59
C ALA A 51 7.36 17.27 14.19
N ILE A 52 7.18 16.01 13.80
CA ILE A 52 6.53 15.65 12.53
C ILE A 52 5.02 15.91 12.61
N ALA A 53 4.39 15.60 13.75
CA ALA A 53 2.96 15.76 13.94
C ALA A 53 2.47 17.23 13.95
N GLN A 54 3.38 18.19 14.10
CA GLN A 54 3.06 19.62 14.21
C GLN A 54 3.37 20.44 12.94
N ASP A 55 3.91 19.81 11.88
CA ASP A 55 4.15 20.51 10.62
C ASP A 55 2.84 20.59 9.80
N PRO A 56 2.23 21.77 9.65
CA PRO A 56 0.96 21.93 8.92
C PRO A 56 1.09 21.68 7.42
N HIS A 57 2.33 21.70 6.90
CA HIS A 57 2.62 21.44 5.49
C HIS A 57 2.92 19.95 5.23
N ALA A 58 3.13 19.15 6.27
CA ALA A 58 3.29 17.72 6.10
C ALA A 58 1.96 17.09 5.67
N LEU A 59 2.01 16.21 4.67
CA LEU A 59 0.91 15.30 4.38
C LEU A 59 0.91 14.19 5.42
N ARG A 60 -0.24 13.93 6.01
CA ARG A 60 -0.43 12.82 6.92
C ARG A 60 -1.65 12.01 6.53
N PHE A 61 -1.47 10.72 6.36
CA PHE A 61 -2.59 9.81 6.09
C PHE A 61 -2.45 8.50 6.87
N VAL A 62 -3.55 7.80 7.00
CA VAL A 62 -3.59 6.48 7.62
C VAL A 62 -4.04 5.45 6.60
N GLN A 63 -3.35 4.32 6.54
CA GLN A 63 -3.80 3.13 5.84
C GLN A 63 -4.43 2.17 6.86
N ILE A 64 -5.65 1.73 6.57
CA ILE A 64 -6.32 0.59 7.19
C ILE A 64 -6.62 -0.43 6.09
N SER A 65 -6.75 -1.69 6.43
CA SER A 65 -6.93 -2.73 5.40
C SER A 65 -7.65 -3.95 5.95
N ASP A 66 -8.30 -4.67 5.05
CA ASP A 66 -8.78 -6.03 5.27
C ASP A 66 -9.66 -6.12 6.53
N SER A 67 -10.74 -5.32 6.56
CA SER A 67 -11.69 -5.33 7.69
C SER A 67 -12.65 -6.51 7.67
N HIS A 68 -12.91 -7.10 6.50
CA HIS A 68 -13.73 -8.29 6.30
C HIS A 68 -15.02 -8.29 7.12
N LEU A 69 -15.75 -7.18 7.14
CA LEU A 69 -17.03 -7.13 7.88
C LEU A 69 -17.99 -8.21 7.39
N GLY A 70 -18.50 -8.99 8.32
CA GLY A 70 -19.32 -10.17 8.05
C GLY A 70 -18.55 -11.49 8.12
N PHE A 71 -17.21 -11.49 8.32
CA PHE A 71 -16.50 -12.73 8.64
C PHE A 71 -16.98 -13.32 9.96
N THR A 72 -17.15 -14.64 9.96
CA THR A 72 -17.49 -15.44 11.16
C THR A 72 -16.57 -16.66 11.20
N GLY A 73 -15.69 -16.73 12.18
CA GLY A 73 -14.77 -17.85 12.31
C GLY A 73 -13.86 -17.74 13.53
N SER A 74 -13.16 -18.83 13.85
CA SER A 74 -12.30 -18.94 15.03
C SER A 74 -11.08 -18.00 14.99
N ALA A 75 -10.66 -17.55 13.80
CA ALA A 75 -9.54 -16.63 13.67
C ALA A 75 -9.85 -15.25 14.25
N ASN A 76 -11.10 -14.79 14.15
CA ASN A 76 -11.65 -13.65 14.86
C ASN A 76 -13.17 -13.77 14.96
N THR A 77 -13.67 -13.90 16.17
CA THR A 77 -15.12 -14.01 16.42
C THR A 77 -15.84 -12.65 16.46
N ASP A 78 -15.09 -11.54 16.40
CA ASP A 78 -15.62 -10.16 16.45
C ASP A 78 -14.79 -9.20 15.57
N VAL A 79 -14.91 -9.36 14.26
CA VAL A 79 -14.27 -8.44 13.29
C VAL A 79 -14.83 -7.03 13.37
N THR A 80 -16.11 -6.87 13.71
CA THR A 80 -16.75 -5.56 13.89
C THR A 80 -16.10 -4.80 15.05
N GLY A 81 -15.92 -5.45 16.20
CA GLY A 81 -15.22 -4.86 17.34
C GLY A 81 -13.75 -4.58 17.04
N SER A 82 -13.08 -5.45 16.29
CA SER A 82 -11.70 -5.21 15.86
C SER A 82 -11.58 -3.98 14.96
N PHE A 83 -12.48 -3.83 14.00
CA PHE A 83 -12.51 -2.67 13.12
C PHE A 83 -12.90 -1.38 13.86
N SER A 84 -13.83 -1.46 14.84
CA SER A 84 -14.15 -0.33 15.70
C SER A 84 -12.92 0.15 16.47
N ARG A 85 -12.13 -0.76 17.05
CA ARG A 85 -10.86 -0.40 17.74
C ARG A 85 -9.87 0.27 16.80
N ALA A 86 -9.78 -0.19 15.53
CA ALA A 86 -8.93 0.45 14.53
C ALA A 86 -9.37 1.92 14.27
N ILE A 87 -10.67 2.15 14.12
CA ILE A 87 -11.24 3.50 13.95
C ILE A 87 -10.95 4.36 15.19
N ASP A 88 -11.16 3.83 16.39
CA ASP A 88 -10.89 4.55 17.64
C ASP A 88 -9.41 4.91 17.76
N GLN A 89 -8.52 4.01 17.36
CA GLN A 89 -7.07 4.26 17.36
C GLN A 89 -6.68 5.34 16.34
N VAL A 90 -7.26 5.35 15.13
CA VAL A 90 -7.09 6.45 14.17
C VAL A 90 -7.56 7.76 14.78
N ASN A 91 -8.73 7.75 15.41
CA ASN A 91 -9.32 8.93 16.03
C ASN A 91 -8.55 9.46 17.26
N ALA A 92 -7.75 8.60 17.90
CA ALA A 92 -6.90 8.92 19.03
C ALA A 92 -5.50 9.42 18.63
N LEU A 93 -5.17 9.45 17.32
CA LEU A 93 -3.89 10.00 16.86
C LEU A 93 -3.75 11.47 17.26
N GLY A 94 -2.52 11.88 17.62
CA GLY A 94 -2.22 13.23 18.11
C GLY A 94 -2.49 14.36 17.10
N SER A 95 -2.76 14.06 15.84
CA SER A 95 -3.26 15.00 14.83
C SER A 95 -4.20 14.29 13.87
N ARG A 96 -5.20 15.02 13.38
CA ARG A 96 -6.16 14.54 12.38
C ARG A 96 -5.44 14.25 11.08
N PRO A 97 -5.53 13.02 10.49
CA PRO A 97 -4.98 12.75 9.18
C PRO A 97 -5.71 13.54 8.08
N ASP A 98 -4.97 13.92 7.05
CA ASP A 98 -5.55 14.56 5.85
C ASP A 98 -6.52 13.62 5.16
N PHE A 99 -6.18 12.32 5.11
CA PHE A 99 -7.11 11.28 4.67
C PHE A 99 -6.82 9.93 5.35
N VAL A 100 -7.81 9.04 5.26
CA VAL A 100 -7.66 7.61 5.53
C VAL A 100 -7.89 6.86 4.23
N MET A 101 -7.03 5.90 3.93
CA MET A 101 -7.20 4.96 2.80
C MET A 101 -7.49 3.56 3.36
N HIS A 102 -8.62 2.98 2.96
CA HIS A 102 -8.89 1.56 3.19
C HIS A 102 -8.48 0.76 1.95
N THR A 103 -7.50 -0.10 2.08
CA THR A 103 -6.88 -0.81 0.94
C THR A 103 -7.52 -2.16 0.61
N GLY A 104 -8.86 -2.23 0.68
CA GLY A 104 -9.65 -3.33 0.15
C GLY A 104 -10.03 -4.40 1.18
N ASP A 105 -10.85 -5.34 0.74
CA ASP A 105 -11.50 -6.34 1.57
C ASP A 105 -12.24 -5.70 2.75
N LEU A 106 -13.09 -4.71 2.39
CA LEU A 106 -13.94 -4.01 3.32
C LEU A 106 -14.99 -4.97 3.92
N THR A 107 -15.58 -5.77 3.04
CA THR A 107 -16.60 -6.78 3.35
C THR A 107 -16.02 -8.19 3.23
N HIS A 108 -16.72 -9.18 3.77
CA HIS A 108 -16.29 -10.58 3.60
C HIS A 108 -17.05 -11.29 2.47
N LEU A 109 -18.29 -10.93 2.20
CA LEU A 109 -19.16 -11.61 1.23
C LEU A 109 -19.86 -10.64 0.26
N SER A 110 -19.40 -9.40 0.13
CA SER A 110 -19.93 -8.40 -0.82
C SER A 110 -21.44 -8.17 -0.70
N THR A 111 -22.06 -8.41 0.47
CA THR A 111 -23.50 -8.18 0.64
C THR A 111 -23.81 -6.71 0.87
N SER A 112 -25.00 -6.24 0.44
CA SER A 112 -25.43 -4.86 0.67
C SER A 112 -25.41 -4.48 2.15
N ALA A 113 -25.81 -5.40 3.04
CA ALA A 113 -25.80 -5.17 4.48
C ALA A 113 -24.36 -4.97 5.03
N GLN A 114 -23.38 -5.73 4.53
CA GLN A 114 -21.99 -5.57 4.91
C GLN A 114 -21.44 -4.23 4.42
N PHE A 115 -21.73 -3.83 3.18
CA PHE A 115 -21.35 -2.52 2.66
C PHE A 115 -21.99 -1.36 3.43
N ASP A 116 -23.27 -1.46 3.80
CA ASP A 116 -23.94 -0.46 4.63
C ASP A 116 -23.27 -0.33 6.01
N GLN A 117 -22.92 -1.45 6.63
CA GLN A 117 -22.19 -1.48 7.90
C GLN A 117 -20.81 -0.82 7.77
N VAL A 118 -20.02 -1.19 6.75
CA VAL A 118 -18.72 -0.56 6.46
C VAL A 118 -18.87 0.95 6.33
N ARG A 119 -19.80 1.40 5.48
CA ARG A 119 -20.05 2.82 5.25
C ARG A 119 -20.42 3.55 6.54
N GLN A 120 -21.26 2.94 7.38
CA GLN A 120 -21.63 3.51 8.68
C GLN A 120 -20.40 3.64 9.59
N MET A 121 -19.57 2.61 9.67
CA MET A 121 -18.37 2.62 10.52
C MET A 121 -17.33 3.62 10.03
N LEU A 122 -17.05 3.68 8.72
CA LEU A 122 -16.11 4.63 8.12
C LEU A 122 -16.50 6.10 8.37
N ARG A 123 -17.80 6.41 8.50
CA ARG A 123 -18.26 7.76 8.90
C ARG A 123 -17.83 8.16 10.32
N GLY A 124 -17.45 7.20 11.15
CA GLY A 124 -16.88 7.45 12.48
C GLY A 124 -15.43 7.96 12.47
N LEU A 125 -14.73 7.89 11.34
CA LEU A 125 -13.35 8.36 11.21
C LEU A 125 -13.26 9.89 11.23
N ARG A 126 -12.38 10.41 12.07
CA ARG A 126 -12.03 11.84 12.14
C ARG A 126 -10.86 12.14 11.20
N ALA A 127 -11.12 12.13 9.90
CA ALA A 127 -10.13 12.43 8.85
C ALA A 127 -10.60 13.62 7.99
N GLY A 128 -9.70 14.15 7.13
CA GLY A 128 -10.06 15.13 6.11
C GLY A 128 -10.93 14.51 5.04
N ALA A 129 -10.56 13.32 4.58
CA ALA A 129 -11.31 12.49 3.64
C ALA A 129 -11.14 11.00 4.00
N VAL A 130 -12.01 10.15 3.45
CA VAL A 130 -11.88 8.69 3.52
C VAL A 130 -11.99 8.15 2.10
N PHE A 131 -10.98 7.43 1.67
CA PHE A 131 -10.88 6.79 0.37
C PHE A 131 -10.82 5.29 0.51
N THR A 132 -11.20 4.57 -0.53
CA THR A 132 -11.17 3.10 -0.56
C THR A 132 -10.71 2.59 -1.92
N VAL A 133 -10.14 1.39 -1.96
CA VAL A 133 -10.08 0.53 -3.14
C VAL A 133 -10.77 -0.79 -2.81
N PRO A 134 -11.35 -1.52 -3.77
CA PRO A 134 -11.97 -2.81 -3.48
C PRO A 134 -10.91 -3.90 -3.33
N GLY A 135 -11.20 -4.90 -2.47
CA GLY A 135 -10.55 -6.19 -2.51
C GLY A 135 -11.38 -7.23 -3.29
N GLU A 136 -10.89 -8.46 -3.38
CA GLU A 136 -11.61 -9.56 -4.05
C GLU A 136 -12.90 -9.92 -3.32
N HIS A 137 -12.90 -9.82 -1.98
CA HIS A 137 -14.09 -10.04 -1.16
C HIS A 137 -15.18 -8.97 -1.36
N ASP A 138 -14.83 -7.81 -1.91
CA ASP A 138 -15.78 -6.74 -2.25
C ASP A 138 -16.37 -6.88 -3.66
N SER A 139 -15.93 -7.89 -4.42
CA SER A 139 -16.26 -8.09 -5.84
C SER A 139 -16.95 -9.42 -6.10
N ILE A 140 -17.25 -10.22 -5.06
CA ILE A 140 -17.90 -11.52 -5.15
C ILE A 140 -19.26 -11.36 -5.84
N ASP A 141 -19.53 -12.24 -6.82
CA ASP A 141 -20.79 -12.41 -7.56
C ASP A 141 -21.21 -11.26 -8.47
N ASP A 142 -20.64 -10.05 -8.37
CA ASP A 142 -21.14 -8.91 -9.12
C ASP A 142 -20.04 -8.04 -9.77
N HIS A 143 -18.82 -8.53 -9.83
CA HIS A 143 -17.68 -7.77 -10.39
C HIS A 143 -17.54 -6.35 -9.81
N GLY A 144 -17.81 -6.21 -8.49
CA GLY A 144 -17.66 -4.96 -7.75
C GLY A 144 -18.75 -3.91 -8.03
N GLN A 145 -19.91 -4.28 -8.60
CA GLN A 145 -20.98 -3.32 -8.86
C GLN A 145 -21.52 -2.70 -7.57
N ARG A 146 -21.72 -3.48 -6.50
CA ARG A 146 -22.17 -2.95 -5.19
C ARG A 146 -21.13 -2.05 -4.56
N TYR A 147 -19.85 -2.43 -4.67
CA TYR A 147 -18.76 -1.56 -4.23
C TYR A 147 -18.79 -0.21 -4.95
N ARG A 148 -18.82 -0.21 -6.30
CA ARG A 148 -18.88 1.03 -7.09
C ARG A 148 -20.13 1.86 -6.81
N ALA A 149 -21.29 1.24 -6.61
CA ALA A 149 -22.51 1.95 -6.22
C ALA A 149 -22.37 2.68 -4.88
N MET A 150 -21.56 2.14 -3.95
CA MET A 150 -21.37 2.69 -2.60
C MET A 150 -20.21 3.69 -2.52
N PHE A 151 -19.08 3.39 -3.19
CA PHE A 151 -17.81 4.11 -3.04
C PHE A 151 -17.26 4.66 -4.37
N GLY A 152 -17.87 4.38 -5.51
CA GLY A 152 -17.36 4.74 -6.83
C GLY A 152 -17.62 6.19 -7.26
N THR A 153 -18.20 7.04 -6.43
CA THR A 153 -18.44 8.44 -6.80
C THR A 153 -17.10 9.17 -7.02
N GLY A 154 -16.94 9.74 -8.23
CA GLY A 154 -15.72 10.46 -8.60
C GLY A 154 -14.57 9.57 -9.09
N THR A 155 -14.79 8.27 -9.22
CA THR A 155 -13.83 7.33 -9.81
C THR A 155 -13.99 7.23 -11.32
N GLN A 156 -13.02 6.62 -11.99
CA GLN A 156 -13.02 6.33 -13.43
C GLN A 156 -13.09 4.81 -13.66
N GLY A 157 -13.54 4.42 -14.86
CA GLY A 157 -13.61 3.01 -15.26
C GLY A 157 -14.30 2.14 -14.20
N ASP A 158 -13.65 1.08 -13.79
CA ASP A 158 -14.16 0.16 -12.78
C ASP A 158 -13.80 0.56 -11.33
N GLY A 159 -13.46 1.83 -11.10
CA GLY A 159 -13.32 2.36 -9.75
C GLY A 159 -11.94 2.89 -9.40
N TRP A 160 -11.02 3.02 -10.38
CA TRP A 160 -9.72 3.66 -10.16
C TRP A 160 -9.79 5.18 -10.21
N TYR A 161 -8.84 5.86 -9.57
CA TYR A 161 -8.79 7.33 -9.52
C TYR A 161 -7.41 7.83 -9.10
N SER A 162 -7.19 9.13 -9.25
CA SER A 162 -6.03 9.83 -8.73
C SER A 162 -6.42 11.19 -8.16
N PHE A 163 -5.56 11.74 -7.32
CA PHE A 163 -5.71 13.09 -6.78
C PHE A 163 -4.37 13.63 -6.28
N ASP A 164 -4.27 14.95 -6.22
CA ASP A 164 -3.11 15.64 -5.66
C ASP A 164 -3.41 16.18 -4.27
N ILE A 165 -2.47 15.99 -3.35
CA ILE A 165 -2.59 16.51 -1.99
C ILE A 165 -1.21 16.87 -1.43
N LYS A 166 -1.05 18.13 -1.00
CA LYS A 166 0.18 18.64 -0.36
C LYS A 166 1.46 18.27 -1.12
N GLY A 167 1.43 18.34 -2.46
CA GLY A 167 2.57 18.09 -3.33
C GLY A 167 2.89 16.60 -3.55
N VAL A 168 2.01 15.70 -3.16
CA VAL A 168 2.05 14.27 -3.46
C VAL A 168 0.96 13.92 -4.45
N HIS A 169 1.29 13.17 -5.50
CA HIS A 169 0.31 12.61 -6.41
C HIS A 169 -0.06 11.20 -5.96
N VAL A 170 -1.35 10.97 -5.73
CA VAL A 170 -1.90 9.71 -5.21
C VAL A 170 -2.68 9.02 -6.34
N ILE A 171 -2.39 7.73 -6.54
CA ILE A 171 -3.05 6.88 -7.52
C ILE A 171 -3.68 5.70 -6.77
N ALA A 172 -4.96 5.46 -6.98
CA ALA A 172 -5.71 4.33 -6.42
C ALA A 172 -6.13 3.39 -7.55
N LEU A 173 -5.61 2.16 -7.51
CA LEU A 173 -5.78 1.14 -8.54
C LEU A 173 -6.72 0.03 -8.07
N VAL A 174 -7.46 -0.54 -9.02
CA VAL A 174 -8.35 -1.68 -8.82
C VAL A 174 -7.76 -2.89 -9.53
N ASN A 175 -7.38 -3.93 -8.81
CA ASN A 175 -6.76 -5.14 -9.38
C ASN A 175 -7.41 -6.44 -8.92
N THR A 176 -8.70 -6.38 -8.57
CA THR A 176 -9.45 -7.49 -7.95
C THR A 176 -10.71 -7.92 -8.72
N LEU A 177 -10.98 -7.33 -9.90
CA LEU A 177 -12.22 -7.60 -10.62
C LEU A 177 -12.11 -8.76 -11.63
N ALA A 178 -10.91 -9.09 -12.06
CA ALA A 178 -10.64 -10.13 -13.07
C ALA A 178 -9.64 -11.16 -12.53
N LEU A 179 -9.97 -11.76 -11.38
CA LEU A 179 -9.11 -12.73 -10.71
C LEU A 179 -9.28 -14.13 -11.31
N GLU A 180 -8.22 -14.68 -11.88
CA GLU A 180 -8.09 -16.12 -12.10
C GLU A 180 -7.15 -16.76 -11.08
N LYS A 181 -5.92 -16.24 -10.97
CA LYS A 181 -4.91 -16.68 -10.00
C LYS A 181 -4.19 -15.51 -9.33
N LEU A 182 -4.02 -14.41 -10.06
CA LEU A 182 -3.31 -13.19 -9.63
C LEU A 182 -4.22 -11.99 -9.82
N GLY A 183 -3.89 -10.89 -9.17
CA GLY A 183 -4.47 -9.59 -9.44
C GLY A 183 -4.18 -9.17 -10.88
N HIS A 184 -5.06 -8.34 -11.44
CA HIS A 184 -4.96 -7.85 -12.82
C HIS A 184 -5.50 -6.43 -12.91
N LEU A 185 -4.76 -5.53 -13.59
CA LEU A 185 -5.18 -4.14 -13.80
C LEU A 185 -5.99 -4.00 -15.11
N GLY A 186 -5.54 -4.62 -16.17
CA GLY A 186 -6.14 -4.52 -17.50
C GLY A 186 -5.74 -3.29 -18.30
N THR A 187 -6.02 -3.34 -19.61
CA THR A 187 -5.52 -2.35 -20.58
C THR A 187 -5.98 -0.92 -20.27
N ASP A 188 -7.25 -0.74 -19.92
CA ASP A 188 -7.82 0.60 -19.72
C ASP A 188 -7.20 1.30 -18.51
N GLN A 189 -6.95 0.54 -17.45
CA GLN A 189 -6.30 1.08 -16.25
C GLN A 189 -4.80 1.31 -16.44
N LEU A 190 -4.12 0.46 -17.22
CA LEU A 190 -2.73 0.70 -17.63
C LEU A 190 -2.62 1.99 -18.46
N GLU A 191 -3.58 2.24 -19.35
CA GLU A 191 -3.65 3.47 -20.11
C GLU A 191 -3.97 4.69 -19.22
N PHE A 192 -4.88 4.53 -18.26
CA PHE A 192 -5.13 5.55 -17.24
C PHE A 192 -3.84 5.94 -16.52
N VAL A 193 -3.08 4.98 -15.97
CA VAL A 193 -1.80 5.25 -15.28
C VAL A 193 -0.83 6.00 -16.20
N ARG A 194 -0.67 5.56 -17.44
CA ARG A 194 0.21 6.23 -18.42
C ARG A 194 -0.16 7.69 -18.62
N ASN A 195 -1.45 7.96 -18.85
CA ASN A 195 -1.96 9.30 -19.15
C ASN A 195 -1.93 10.22 -17.92
N ASP A 196 -2.28 9.69 -16.76
CA ASP A 196 -2.35 10.38 -15.48
C ASP A 196 -1.00 10.97 -15.07
N VAL A 197 0.07 10.19 -15.23
CA VAL A 197 1.42 10.65 -14.86
C VAL A 197 2.16 11.39 -15.97
N ALA A 198 1.64 11.44 -17.22
CA ALA A 198 2.39 11.92 -18.39
C ALA A 198 2.93 13.35 -18.23
N GLY A 199 2.15 14.25 -17.64
CA GLY A 199 2.49 15.67 -17.45
C GLY A 199 3.21 15.99 -16.14
N LEU A 200 3.42 15.01 -15.24
CA LEU A 200 4.01 15.25 -13.95
C LEU A 200 5.54 15.36 -14.02
N SER A 201 6.12 16.21 -13.18
CA SER A 201 7.57 16.28 -13.00
C SER A 201 8.11 14.96 -12.43
N ALA A 202 9.29 14.54 -12.84
CA ALA A 202 9.97 13.37 -12.29
C ALA A 202 10.26 13.50 -10.77
N ASP A 203 10.28 14.70 -10.24
CA ASP A 203 10.44 14.97 -8.81
C ASP A 203 9.13 14.89 -8.01
N THR A 204 7.97 14.73 -8.68
CA THR A 204 6.69 14.54 -8.00
C THR A 204 6.70 13.20 -7.26
N PRO A 205 6.54 13.18 -5.92
CA PRO A 205 6.43 11.93 -5.18
C PRO A 205 5.10 11.26 -5.48
N LEU A 206 5.14 9.95 -5.76
CA LEU A 206 3.96 9.14 -6.04
C LEU A 206 3.64 8.21 -4.88
N VAL A 207 2.37 8.14 -4.53
CA VAL A 207 1.81 7.11 -3.63
C VAL A 207 0.76 6.33 -4.41
N VAL A 208 0.97 5.02 -4.54
CA VAL A 208 0.09 4.14 -5.30
C VAL A 208 -0.58 3.15 -4.35
N PHE A 209 -1.89 3.12 -4.34
CA PHE A 209 -2.68 2.16 -3.59
C PHE A 209 -3.26 1.09 -4.51
N SER A 210 -3.24 -0.14 -4.06
CA SER A 210 -3.94 -1.29 -4.64
C SER A 210 -4.32 -2.26 -3.53
N HIS A 211 -5.22 -3.20 -3.79
CA HIS A 211 -5.47 -4.25 -2.80
C HIS A 211 -4.39 -5.33 -2.87
N ILE A 212 -4.22 -5.96 -4.02
CA ILE A 212 -3.20 -7.01 -4.23
C ILE A 212 -1.85 -6.35 -4.51
N PRO A 213 -0.72 -6.90 -3.99
CA PRO A 213 0.62 -6.36 -4.25
C PRO A 213 0.92 -6.15 -5.74
N LEU A 214 1.53 -5.00 -6.08
CA LEU A 214 2.02 -4.71 -7.45
C LEU A 214 3.38 -5.36 -7.74
N PHE A 215 3.73 -6.42 -7.04
CA PHE A 215 4.89 -7.26 -7.30
C PHE A 215 4.55 -8.72 -6.96
N ALA A 216 5.28 -9.66 -7.56
CA ALA A 216 5.10 -11.07 -7.31
C ALA A 216 5.65 -11.47 -5.94
N MET A 217 4.84 -11.30 -4.88
CA MET A 217 5.22 -11.65 -3.52
C MET A 217 5.19 -13.17 -3.31
N TYR A 218 4.05 -13.79 -3.58
CA TYR A 218 3.86 -15.25 -3.56
C TYR A 218 2.75 -15.67 -4.53
N PRO A 219 3.07 -15.79 -5.83
CA PRO A 219 2.07 -16.05 -6.89
C PRO A 219 1.26 -17.32 -6.69
N ALA A 220 1.82 -18.34 -6.02
CA ALA A 220 1.10 -19.58 -5.74
C ALA A 220 -0.17 -19.38 -4.90
N TRP A 221 -0.22 -18.29 -4.11
CA TRP A 221 -1.38 -17.90 -3.29
C TRP A 221 -2.13 -16.67 -3.84
N GLY A 222 -1.87 -16.28 -5.07
CA GLY A 222 -2.49 -15.08 -5.65
C GLY A 222 -1.89 -13.77 -5.15
N TRP A 223 -0.74 -13.79 -4.46
CA TRP A 223 -0.12 -12.61 -3.88
C TRP A 223 0.81 -11.92 -4.89
N GLY A 224 0.20 -11.24 -5.81
CA GLY A 224 0.86 -10.46 -6.86
C GLY A 224 -0.11 -10.06 -7.96
N THR A 225 0.28 -9.09 -8.78
CA THR A 225 -0.47 -8.58 -9.93
C THR A 225 0.31 -8.90 -11.19
N ASP A 226 -0.31 -9.58 -12.14
CA ASP A 226 0.37 -10.19 -13.29
C ASP A 226 0.88 -9.16 -14.31
N ASP A 227 0.15 -8.08 -14.52
CA ASP A 227 0.47 -6.99 -15.43
C ASP A 227 1.07 -5.74 -14.75
N ALA A 228 1.35 -5.82 -13.44
CA ALA A 228 1.89 -4.70 -12.66
C ALA A 228 3.19 -4.11 -13.24
N THR A 229 4.03 -4.93 -13.89
CA THR A 229 5.27 -4.46 -14.52
C THR A 229 5.00 -3.41 -15.59
N GLN A 230 3.87 -3.48 -16.30
CA GLN A 230 3.49 -2.50 -17.31
C GLN A 230 3.12 -1.16 -16.63
N ALA A 231 2.29 -1.16 -15.58
CA ALA A 231 1.99 0.04 -14.81
C ALA A 231 3.26 0.66 -14.22
N LEU A 232 4.08 -0.14 -13.54
CA LEU A 232 5.33 0.30 -12.91
C LEU A 232 6.33 0.88 -13.92
N SER A 233 6.32 0.44 -15.18
CA SER A 233 7.21 0.99 -16.22
C SER A 233 6.99 2.48 -16.44
N HIS A 234 5.76 2.98 -16.31
CA HIS A 234 5.42 4.41 -16.39
C HIS A 234 5.85 5.19 -15.15
N LEU A 235 5.97 4.52 -14.00
CA LEU A 235 6.29 5.14 -12.71
C LEU A 235 7.81 5.19 -12.41
N ARG A 236 8.62 4.37 -13.08
CA ARG A 236 10.08 4.27 -12.82
C ARG A 236 10.87 5.54 -13.11
N ARG A 237 10.30 6.51 -13.84
CA ARG A 237 10.96 7.80 -14.10
C ARG A 237 10.89 8.78 -12.92
N PHE A 238 10.02 8.52 -11.93
CA PHE A 238 9.85 9.39 -10.77
C PHE A 238 10.91 9.09 -9.71
N SER A 239 11.34 10.13 -8.99
CA SER A 239 12.39 10.01 -7.96
C SER A 239 11.94 9.20 -6.74
N SER A 240 10.64 9.15 -6.46
CA SER A 240 10.05 8.43 -5.32
C SER A 240 8.68 7.86 -5.67
N VAL A 241 8.54 6.56 -5.57
CA VAL A 241 7.27 5.84 -5.75
C VAL A 241 7.07 4.90 -4.55
N THR A 242 5.96 5.06 -3.85
CA THR A 242 5.59 4.19 -2.73
C THR A 242 4.29 3.47 -3.05
N CYS A 243 4.32 2.15 -3.18
CA CYS A 243 3.17 1.29 -3.39
C CYS A 243 2.70 0.70 -2.05
N LEU A 244 1.44 0.89 -1.72
CA LEU A 244 0.82 0.45 -0.47
C LEU A 244 -0.34 -0.49 -0.78
N ASN A 245 -0.34 -1.69 -0.19
CA ASN A 245 -1.34 -2.71 -0.44
C ASN A 245 -1.84 -3.39 0.84
N GLY A 246 -2.96 -4.11 0.74
CA GLY A 246 -3.52 -5.03 1.73
C GLY A 246 -3.31 -6.49 1.35
N HIS A 247 -4.37 -7.28 1.38
CA HIS A 247 -4.49 -8.65 0.88
C HIS A 247 -3.69 -9.73 1.61
N VAL A 248 -2.45 -9.46 1.95
CA VAL A 248 -1.56 -10.47 2.56
C VAL A 248 -1.66 -10.53 4.09
N HIS A 249 -2.36 -9.59 4.71
CA HIS A 249 -2.58 -9.48 6.16
C HIS A 249 -1.30 -9.49 7.00
N GLN A 250 -0.17 -9.12 6.41
CA GLN A 250 1.16 -9.13 7.06
C GLN A 250 1.95 -7.90 6.65
N LEU A 251 2.78 -7.42 7.55
CA LEU A 251 3.74 -6.37 7.26
C LEU A 251 4.85 -6.93 6.39
N PHE A 252 5.03 -6.33 5.23
CA PHE A 252 6.09 -6.63 4.30
C PHE A 252 6.62 -5.36 3.65
N THR A 253 7.92 -5.32 3.39
CA THR A 253 8.56 -4.21 2.68
C THR A 253 9.54 -4.75 1.66
N LYS A 254 9.51 -4.22 0.43
CA LYS A 254 10.45 -4.50 -0.64
C LYS A 254 10.80 -3.21 -1.36
N THR A 255 12.04 -3.05 -1.79
CA THR A 255 12.48 -1.92 -2.60
C THR A 255 13.11 -2.42 -3.90
N GLU A 256 12.69 -1.85 -5.02
CA GLU A 256 13.23 -2.07 -6.35
C GLU A 256 13.56 -0.73 -7.01
N GLY A 257 14.82 -0.32 -6.98
CA GLY A 257 15.25 0.98 -7.49
C GLY A 257 14.61 2.13 -6.69
N ASN A 258 13.81 2.94 -7.34
CA ASN A 258 13.07 4.07 -6.77
C ASN A 258 11.64 3.71 -6.32
N VAL A 259 11.23 2.45 -6.45
CA VAL A 259 9.91 1.97 -6.04
C VAL A 259 10.02 1.17 -4.76
N THR A 260 9.25 1.56 -3.75
CA THR A 260 9.14 0.82 -2.49
C THR A 260 7.71 0.28 -2.33
N PHE A 261 7.60 -0.98 -1.99
CA PHE A 261 6.34 -1.70 -1.77
C PHE A 261 6.17 -1.99 -0.29
N HIS A 262 4.97 -1.77 0.24
CA HIS A 262 4.62 -2.05 1.63
C HIS A 262 3.24 -2.70 1.70
N SER A 263 3.18 -3.91 2.23
CA SER A 263 1.91 -4.52 2.61
C SER A 263 1.53 -4.12 4.03
N ALA A 264 0.25 -3.80 4.23
CA ALA A 264 -0.30 -3.53 5.55
C ALA A 264 -0.67 -4.83 6.27
N THR A 265 -0.76 -4.74 7.59
CA THR A 265 -1.50 -5.74 8.35
C THR A 265 -3.01 -5.51 8.22
N THR A 266 -3.79 -6.49 8.60
CA THR A 266 -5.25 -6.51 8.59
C THR A 266 -5.86 -5.84 9.84
N THR A 267 -7.13 -5.49 9.79
CA THR A 267 -7.94 -5.21 10.99
C THR A 267 -8.85 -6.37 11.39
N ALA A 268 -8.90 -7.46 10.60
CA ALA A 268 -9.76 -8.61 10.85
C ALA A 268 -9.03 -9.81 11.46
N TYR A 269 -8.17 -10.49 10.70
CA TYR A 269 -7.49 -11.71 11.13
C TYR A 269 -6.17 -11.89 10.36
N PRO A 270 -5.14 -12.52 10.95
CA PRO A 270 -3.89 -12.81 10.26
C PRO A 270 -4.02 -14.00 9.30
N LEU A 271 -3.13 -14.04 8.31
CA LEU A 271 -2.89 -15.18 7.43
C LEU A 271 -1.53 -15.83 7.75
N PRO A 272 -1.28 -17.09 7.36
CA PRO A 272 0.01 -17.73 7.51
C PRO A 272 1.09 -17.06 6.63
N HIS A 273 2.36 -17.21 7.02
CA HIS A 273 3.45 -16.74 6.16
C HIS A 273 3.52 -17.52 4.84
N PRO A 274 4.04 -16.92 3.77
CA PRO A 274 4.19 -17.58 2.47
C PRO A 274 4.78 -18.98 2.59
N GLY A 275 4.10 -19.97 2.01
CA GLY A 275 4.53 -21.37 2.06
C GLY A 275 4.31 -22.09 3.40
N GLN A 276 3.75 -21.43 4.40
CA GLN A 276 3.37 -22.07 5.66
C GLN A 276 1.90 -22.52 5.62
N GLY A 277 1.71 -23.82 5.45
CA GLY A 277 0.36 -24.41 5.35
C GLY A 277 -0.14 -24.56 3.90
N PRO A 278 -1.40 -25.00 3.73
CA PRO A 278 -1.96 -25.37 2.42
C PRO A 278 -2.38 -24.15 1.57
N GLY A 279 -2.55 -22.98 2.18
CA GLY A 279 -3.03 -21.77 1.49
C GLY A 279 -3.20 -20.59 2.44
N PRO A 280 -3.65 -19.43 1.91
CA PRO A 280 -3.87 -18.21 2.69
C PRO A 280 -5.21 -18.28 3.46
N VAL A 281 -5.31 -19.20 4.41
CA VAL A 281 -6.52 -19.37 5.23
C VAL A 281 -6.42 -18.57 6.53
N PRO A 282 -7.55 -18.08 7.09
CA PRO A 282 -7.57 -17.34 8.36
C PRO A 282 -6.89 -18.11 9.49
N LEU A 283 -5.88 -17.49 10.12
CA LEU A 283 -5.05 -18.13 11.15
C LEU A 283 -5.62 -17.83 12.54
N THR A 284 -6.02 -18.89 13.26
CA THR A 284 -6.42 -18.80 14.66
C THR A 284 -5.18 -18.71 15.55
N LEU A 285 -5.05 -17.61 16.29
CA LEU A 285 -3.96 -17.40 17.23
C LEU A 285 -4.34 -17.84 18.65
N PRO A 286 -3.35 -18.11 19.53
CA PRO A 286 -3.61 -18.32 20.95
C PRO A 286 -4.40 -17.15 21.58
N ALA A 287 -5.19 -17.45 22.59
CA ALA A 287 -6.02 -16.47 23.29
C ALA A 287 -5.21 -15.21 23.69
N GLY A 288 -5.78 -14.04 23.47
CA GLY A 288 -5.15 -12.75 23.79
C GLY A 288 -4.05 -12.29 22.81
N ARG A 289 -3.75 -13.07 21.74
CA ARG A 289 -2.68 -12.71 20.78
C ARG A 289 -3.20 -11.98 19.54
N LEU A 290 -4.50 -11.98 19.31
CA LEU A 290 -5.08 -11.42 18.06
C LEU A 290 -4.77 -9.94 17.90
N GLY A 291 -4.99 -9.09 18.90
CA GLY A 291 -4.72 -7.65 18.81
C GLY A 291 -3.28 -7.31 18.37
N ALA A 292 -2.30 -8.11 18.78
CA ALA A 292 -0.92 -7.93 18.38
C ALA A 292 -0.62 -8.25 16.89
N ALA A 293 -1.55 -8.94 16.21
CA ALA A 293 -1.47 -9.26 14.79
C ALA A 293 -2.31 -8.31 13.92
N LEU A 294 -3.14 -7.47 14.53
CA LEU A 294 -3.96 -6.48 13.86
C LEU A 294 -3.36 -5.08 14.02
N GLY A 295 -3.67 -4.16 13.11
CA GLY A 295 -3.08 -2.82 13.22
C GLY A 295 -3.57 -1.81 12.19
N ILE A 296 -3.03 -0.60 12.34
CA ILE A 296 -3.16 0.51 11.40
C ILE A 296 -1.77 1.00 11.01
N ARG A 297 -1.67 1.70 9.87
CA ARG A 297 -0.43 2.32 9.41
C ARG A 297 -0.59 3.84 9.35
N ASP A 298 0.22 4.57 10.11
CA ASP A 298 0.33 6.03 10.05
C ASP A 298 1.48 6.41 9.11
N VAL A 299 1.21 7.29 8.15
CA VAL A 299 2.16 7.69 7.13
C VAL A 299 2.27 9.20 7.10
N THR A 300 3.50 9.70 7.08
CA THR A 300 3.78 11.13 6.99
C THR A 300 4.76 11.42 5.86
N TYR A 301 4.45 12.42 5.03
CA TYR A 301 5.34 12.98 4.03
C TYR A 301 5.59 14.45 4.32
N ARG A 302 6.85 14.89 4.19
CA ARG A 302 7.25 16.29 4.24
C ARG A 302 7.71 16.75 2.86
N THR A 303 7.24 17.90 2.44
CA THR A 303 7.69 18.54 1.19
C THR A 303 9.20 18.61 1.11
N GLY A 304 9.77 18.22 -0.03
CA GLY A 304 11.22 18.17 -0.25
C GLY A 304 11.92 16.92 0.30
N ARG A 305 11.20 15.96 0.89
CA ARG A 305 11.71 14.64 1.20
C ARG A 305 11.21 13.64 0.15
N HIS A 306 12.10 12.77 -0.33
CA HIS A 306 11.74 11.76 -1.34
C HIS A 306 11.22 10.46 -0.74
N THR A 307 10.99 10.41 0.57
CA THR A 307 10.54 9.21 1.28
C THR A 307 9.41 9.52 2.25
N LEU A 308 8.50 8.55 2.39
CA LEU A 308 7.45 8.55 3.40
C LEU A 308 7.99 8.01 4.72
N ALA A 309 7.63 8.63 5.83
CA ALA A 309 7.81 8.05 7.15
C ALA A 309 6.60 7.15 7.43
N ILE A 310 6.83 5.85 7.53
CA ILE A 310 5.79 4.82 7.75
C ILE A 310 5.92 4.28 9.17
N ARG A 311 4.81 4.26 9.91
CA ARG A 311 4.73 3.72 11.26
C ARG A 311 3.54 2.77 11.37
N ASP A 312 3.84 1.48 11.55
CA ASP A 312 2.83 0.47 11.82
C ASP A 312 2.53 0.39 13.32
N GLN A 313 1.25 0.41 13.68
CA GLN A 313 0.77 0.40 15.06
C GLN A 313 -0.19 -0.77 15.23
N LYS A 314 0.07 -1.61 16.24
CA LYS A 314 -0.81 -2.73 16.60
C LYS A 314 -2.09 -2.22 17.23
N LEU A 315 -3.19 -2.97 17.09
CA LEU A 315 -4.41 -2.67 17.84
C LEU A 315 -4.21 -3.01 19.31
N ALA A 316 -4.57 -2.08 20.17
CA ALA A 316 -4.54 -2.25 21.62
C ALA A 316 -5.68 -3.15 22.12
#